data_dc4d2a5ab5587bb82f5a15eb6662a906
#
_entry.id   dc4d2a5ab5587bb82f5a15eb6662a906
#
_cell.length_a   1.000
_cell.length_b   1.000
_cell.length_c   1.000
_cell.angle_alpha   90.00
_cell.angle_beta   90.00
_cell.angle_gamma   90.00
#
_symmetry.space_group_name_H-M   'P 1'
#
loop_
_entity.id
_entity.type
_entity.pdbx_description
1 polymer ?
#
loop_
_entity_poly.entity_id
_entity_poly.type
_entity_poly.pdbx_seq_one_letter_code
_entity_poly.pdbx_strand_id
1 'polypeptide(L)'
;MFIKLHRNAEELIRLSGGRATVGRIRILSILLAEQQAITHREIEQRLPQTLQLDRVTLYRALEWLVAKNLIHKVTSDDRVWRYHANRELHSHQQHAHFKCTRCAQMICLDDLPIERSWPLPIGYQFQEIELTVKGLCADCN
;
A
#
# COMPACT_ATOMS: atom_id res chain seq x y z
N MET A 1 10.55 -18.97 1.65
CA MET A 1 10.19 -17.54 1.76
C MET A 1 8.72 -17.28 1.41
N PHE A 2 8.25 -17.78 0.30
CA PHE A 2 6.85 -17.60 -0.14
C PHE A 2 5.83 -18.20 0.83
N ILE A 3 6.07 -19.40 1.36
CA ILE A 3 5.20 -20.08 2.33
C ILE A 3 5.07 -19.26 3.63
N LYS A 4 6.15 -18.63 4.07
CA LYS A 4 6.14 -17.80 5.27
C LYS A 4 5.29 -16.54 5.09
N LEU A 5 5.41 -15.88 3.94
CA LEU A 5 4.60 -14.70 3.61
C LEU A 5 3.12 -15.03 3.48
N HIS A 6 2.81 -16.20 2.92
CA HIS A 6 1.44 -16.66 2.77
C HIS A 6 0.77 -16.93 4.13
N ARG A 7 1.47 -17.58 5.05
CA ARG A 7 0.98 -17.79 6.42
C ARG A 7 0.81 -16.48 7.18
N ASN A 8 1.75 -15.59 7.03
CA ASN A 8 1.69 -14.26 7.64
C ASN A 8 0.49 -13.47 7.13
N ALA A 9 0.24 -13.47 5.83
CA ALA A 9 -0.91 -12.81 5.22
C ALA A 9 -2.23 -13.39 5.74
N GLU A 10 -2.35 -14.71 5.79
CA GLU A 10 -3.53 -15.39 6.31
C GLU A 10 -3.81 -15.00 7.76
N GLU A 11 -2.79 -15.03 8.61
CA GLU A 11 -2.90 -14.66 10.01
C GLU A 11 -3.30 -13.19 10.19
N LEU A 12 -2.69 -12.29 9.46
CA LEU A 12 -3.04 -10.85 9.49
C LEU A 12 -4.51 -10.62 9.12
N ILE A 13 -5.00 -11.32 8.10
CA ILE A 13 -6.41 -11.22 7.68
C ILE A 13 -7.34 -11.73 8.77
N ARG A 14 -7.03 -12.87 9.39
CA ARG A 14 -7.83 -13.44 10.49
C ARG A 14 -7.83 -12.52 11.72
N LEU A 15 -6.69 -11.95 12.07
CA LEU A 15 -6.57 -11.01 13.18
C LEU A 15 -7.38 -9.73 12.94
N SER A 16 -7.58 -9.33 11.68
CA SER A 16 -8.44 -8.20 11.34
C SER A 16 -9.95 -8.49 11.49
N GLY A 17 -10.32 -9.73 11.82
CA GLY A 17 -11.70 -10.18 11.98
C GLY A 17 -12.38 -10.56 10.67
N GLY A 18 -11.63 -10.68 9.58
CA GLY A 18 -12.15 -10.99 8.27
C GLY A 18 -11.93 -12.44 7.83
N ARG A 19 -12.65 -12.83 6.79
CA ARG A 19 -12.48 -14.13 6.17
C ARG A 19 -11.24 -14.15 5.28
N ALA A 20 -10.36 -15.11 5.53
CA ALA A 20 -9.14 -15.31 4.76
C ALA A 20 -9.45 -16.09 3.46
N THR A 21 -9.94 -15.39 2.45
CA THR A 21 -10.15 -15.96 1.12
C THR A 21 -8.82 -16.12 0.40
N VAL A 22 -8.75 -17.06 -0.56
CA VAL A 22 -7.54 -17.30 -1.36
C VAL A 22 -7.07 -16.02 -2.05
N GLY A 23 -7.99 -15.26 -2.64
CA GLY A 23 -7.67 -14.00 -3.31
C GLY A 23 -7.05 -12.97 -2.37
N ARG A 24 -7.65 -12.76 -1.21
CA ARG A 24 -7.13 -11.81 -0.20
C ARG A 24 -5.74 -12.20 0.30
N ILE A 25 -5.55 -13.49 0.59
CA ILE A 25 -4.25 -14.01 1.05
C ILE A 25 -3.18 -13.79 -0.02
N ARG A 26 -3.47 -14.13 -1.26
CA ARG A 26 -2.52 -13.99 -2.38
C ARG A 26 -2.13 -12.53 -2.63
N ILE A 27 -3.11 -11.64 -2.69
CA ILE A 27 -2.87 -10.21 -2.91
C ILE A 27 -2.01 -9.64 -1.77
N LEU A 28 -2.38 -9.92 -0.53
CA LEU A 28 -1.62 -9.43 0.63
C LEU A 28 -0.20 -10.01 0.66
N SER A 29 -0.03 -11.29 0.32
CA SER A 29 1.30 -11.93 0.23
C SER A 29 2.18 -11.26 -0.81
N ILE A 30 1.63 -10.91 -1.98
CA ILE A 30 2.35 -10.20 -3.03
C ILE A 30 2.81 -8.83 -2.51
N LEU A 31 1.92 -8.08 -1.88
CA LEU A 31 2.24 -6.75 -1.37
C LEU A 31 3.24 -6.78 -0.20
N LEU A 32 3.18 -7.79 0.65
CA LEU A 32 4.16 -7.98 1.73
C LEU A 32 5.56 -8.29 1.20
N ALA A 33 5.66 -8.93 0.05
CA ALA A 33 6.95 -9.22 -0.60
C ALA A 33 7.55 -8.01 -1.31
N GLU A 34 6.74 -7.00 -1.65
CA GLU A 34 7.18 -5.81 -2.37
C GLU A 34 7.74 -4.76 -1.40
N GLN A 35 8.82 -4.11 -1.82
CA GLN A 35 9.39 -2.97 -1.09
C GLN A 35 8.83 -1.63 -1.55
N GLN A 36 8.08 -1.64 -2.63
CA GLN A 36 7.50 -0.46 -3.26
C GLN A 36 6.00 -0.61 -3.43
N ALA A 37 5.29 0.50 -3.54
CA ALA A 37 3.89 0.50 -3.90
C ALA A 37 3.73 0.12 -5.38
N ILE A 38 2.82 -0.78 -5.67
CA ILE A 38 2.58 -1.31 -7.03
C ILE A 38 1.13 -1.11 -7.46
N THR A 39 0.92 -1.03 -8.78
CA THR A 39 -0.40 -0.86 -9.39
C THR A 39 -1.20 -2.17 -9.37
N HIS A 40 -2.51 -2.07 -9.56
CA HIS A 40 -3.36 -3.26 -9.71
C HIS A 40 -2.92 -4.15 -10.89
N ARG A 41 -2.42 -3.55 -11.98
CA ARG A 41 -1.91 -4.30 -13.14
C ARG A 41 -0.67 -5.11 -12.76
N GLU A 42 0.24 -4.53 -12.00
CA GLU A 42 1.42 -5.24 -11.51
C GLU A 42 1.02 -6.36 -10.53
N ILE A 43 0.00 -6.15 -9.71
CA ILE A 43 -0.56 -7.21 -8.86
C ILE A 43 -1.11 -8.35 -9.71
N GLU A 44 -1.91 -8.05 -10.74
CA GLU A 44 -2.44 -9.06 -11.67
C GLU A 44 -1.33 -9.89 -12.31
N GLN A 45 -0.25 -9.25 -12.74
CA GLN A 45 0.90 -9.92 -13.35
C GLN A 45 1.62 -10.87 -12.39
N ARG A 46 1.55 -10.61 -11.09
CA ARG A 46 2.18 -11.44 -10.07
C ARG A 46 1.26 -12.53 -9.51
N LEU A 47 -0.02 -12.50 -9.82
CA LEU A 47 -0.93 -13.58 -9.46
C LEU A 47 -0.58 -14.86 -10.23
N PRO A 48 -0.65 -16.04 -9.57
CA PRO A 48 -0.41 -17.30 -10.28
C PRO A 48 -1.50 -17.55 -11.33
N GLN A 49 -1.14 -18.20 -12.44
CA GLN A 49 -2.08 -18.51 -13.52
C GLN A 49 -3.26 -19.37 -13.05
N THR A 50 -3.07 -20.15 -11.98
CA THR A 50 -4.10 -20.97 -11.36
C THR A 50 -5.14 -20.15 -10.58
N LEU A 51 -4.83 -18.90 -10.26
CA LEU A 51 -5.72 -17.99 -9.56
C LEU A 51 -5.95 -16.75 -10.44
N GLN A 52 -6.87 -16.88 -11.38
CA GLN A 52 -7.31 -15.75 -12.17
C GLN A 52 -8.47 -15.06 -11.45
N LEU A 53 -8.22 -13.84 -11.05
CA LEU A 53 -9.26 -12.97 -10.51
C LEU A 53 -9.70 -12.01 -11.61
N ASP A 54 -11.01 -11.88 -11.81
CA ASP A 54 -11.51 -10.82 -12.65
C ASP A 54 -11.24 -9.46 -12.01
N ARG A 55 -11.32 -8.41 -12.82
CA ARG A 55 -11.00 -7.05 -12.37
C ARG A 55 -11.85 -6.60 -11.18
N VAL A 56 -13.14 -6.93 -11.19
CA VAL A 56 -14.07 -6.57 -10.12
C VAL A 56 -13.69 -7.27 -8.81
N THR A 57 -13.39 -8.54 -8.87
CA THR A 57 -12.99 -9.34 -7.70
C THR A 57 -11.66 -8.83 -7.12
N LEU A 58 -10.70 -8.51 -8.00
CA LEU A 58 -9.42 -7.92 -7.57
C LEU A 58 -9.62 -6.60 -6.84
N TYR A 59 -10.39 -5.67 -7.42
CA TYR A 59 -10.66 -4.37 -6.80
C TYR A 59 -11.41 -4.51 -5.47
N ARG A 60 -12.40 -5.41 -5.39
CA ARG A 60 -13.12 -5.66 -4.14
C ARG A 60 -12.20 -6.18 -3.05
N ALA A 61 -11.27 -7.07 -3.40
CA ALA A 61 -10.29 -7.57 -2.44
C ALA A 61 -9.34 -6.45 -1.98
N LEU A 62 -8.85 -5.62 -2.89
CA LEU A 62 -8.00 -4.48 -2.57
C LEU A 62 -8.71 -3.47 -1.65
N GLU A 63 -9.94 -3.08 -1.98
CA GLU A 63 -10.72 -2.15 -1.16
C GLU A 63 -11.02 -2.74 0.24
N TRP A 64 -11.28 -4.04 0.31
CA TRP A 64 -11.48 -4.72 1.59
C TRP A 64 -10.21 -4.68 2.45
N LEU A 65 -9.04 -4.96 1.84
CA LEU A 65 -7.75 -4.92 2.53
C LEU A 65 -7.40 -3.49 3.00
N VAL A 66 -7.74 -2.48 2.21
CA VAL A 66 -7.59 -1.06 2.60
C VAL A 66 -8.51 -0.73 3.79
N ALA A 67 -9.78 -1.15 3.74
CA ALA A 67 -10.73 -0.90 4.82
C ALA A 67 -10.30 -1.56 6.14
N LYS A 68 -9.58 -2.68 6.08
CA LYS A 68 -9.03 -3.38 7.25
C LYS A 68 -7.67 -2.86 7.70
N ASN A 69 -7.16 -1.80 7.10
CA ASN A 69 -5.83 -1.24 7.39
C ASN A 69 -4.67 -2.23 7.21
N LEU A 70 -4.85 -3.23 6.37
CA LEU A 70 -3.79 -4.20 6.05
C LEU A 70 -2.89 -3.70 4.91
N ILE A 71 -3.45 -2.89 4.04
CA ILE A 71 -2.74 -2.20 2.97
C ILE A 71 -3.22 -0.75 2.90
N HIS A 72 -2.47 0.09 2.21
CA HIS A 72 -2.91 1.44 1.88
C HIS A 72 -2.71 1.71 0.39
N LYS A 73 -3.47 2.65 -0.12
CA LYS A 73 -3.36 3.08 -1.51
C LYS A 73 -2.83 4.50 -1.58
N VAL A 74 -1.96 4.74 -2.55
CA VAL A 74 -1.35 6.04 -2.78
C VAL A 74 -1.50 6.43 -4.25
N THR A 75 -1.60 7.71 -4.48
CA THR A 75 -1.56 8.28 -5.83
C THR A 75 -0.63 9.48 -5.83
N SER A 76 -0.21 9.89 -7.00
CA SER A 76 0.58 11.10 -7.18
C SER A 76 0.08 11.88 -8.40
N ASP A 77 0.90 12.75 -8.93
CA ASP A 77 0.58 13.58 -10.11
C ASP A 77 0.24 12.79 -11.38
N ASP A 78 0.66 11.51 -11.48
CA ASP A 78 0.30 10.62 -12.58
C ASP A 78 -1.14 10.06 -12.48
N ARG A 79 -1.81 10.29 -11.34
CA ARG A 79 -3.17 9.83 -11.05
C ARG A 79 -3.33 8.31 -11.09
N VAL A 80 -2.24 7.56 -11.01
CA VAL A 80 -2.25 6.10 -10.96
C VAL A 80 -2.26 5.66 -9.51
N TRP A 81 -3.25 4.84 -9.13
CA TRP A 81 -3.32 4.27 -7.80
C TRP A 81 -2.33 3.12 -7.65
N ARG A 82 -1.58 3.14 -6.55
CA ARG A 82 -0.65 2.09 -6.15
C ARG A 82 -0.99 1.61 -4.76
N TYR A 83 -0.65 0.37 -4.48
CA TYR A 83 -0.97 -0.29 -3.22
C TYR A 83 0.30 -0.78 -2.55
N HIS A 84 0.35 -0.66 -1.23
CA HIS A 84 1.48 -1.12 -0.43
C HIS A 84 0.96 -1.73 0.87
N ALA A 85 1.62 -2.81 1.35
CA ALA A 85 1.24 -3.44 2.61
C ALA A 85 1.68 -2.58 3.80
N ASN A 86 0.82 -2.51 4.82
CA ASN A 86 1.15 -1.88 6.09
C ASN A 86 2.01 -2.85 6.90
N ARG A 87 3.21 -2.43 7.28
CA ARG A 87 4.13 -3.28 8.04
C ARG A 87 3.88 -3.27 9.52
N GLU A 88 3.25 -2.25 10.05
CA GLU A 88 2.89 -2.10 11.44
C GLU A 88 1.41 -1.77 11.58
N LEU A 89 0.80 -2.26 12.66
CA LEU A 89 -0.62 -2.03 12.98
C LEU A 89 -0.91 -0.58 13.40
N HIS A 90 0.10 0.28 13.40
CA HIS A 90 -0.07 1.67 13.81
C HIS A 90 -0.60 2.53 12.67
N SER A 91 -1.51 3.40 13.03
CA SER A 91 -2.21 4.34 12.15
C SER A 91 -1.30 5.01 11.12
N HIS A 92 -1.31 4.49 9.91
CA HIS A 92 -0.60 5.07 8.77
C HIS A 92 -1.30 6.30 8.19
N GLN A 93 -2.03 7.02 9.02
CA GLN A 93 -2.75 8.21 8.58
C GLN A 93 -1.81 9.37 8.23
N GLN A 94 -0.52 9.24 8.56
CA GLN A 94 0.45 10.32 8.34
C GLN A 94 1.81 9.73 8.01
N HIS A 95 2.07 9.47 6.75
CA HIS A 95 3.39 9.08 6.30
C HIS A 95 3.71 9.70 4.94
N ALA A 96 5.00 9.85 4.69
CA ALA A 96 5.48 10.36 3.43
C ALA A 96 5.76 9.23 2.45
N HIS A 97 5.73 9.55 1.18
CA HIS A 97 6.14 8.68 0.09
C HIS A 97 7.25 9.33 -0.70
N PHE A 98 8.14 8.53 -1.27
CA PHE A 98 9.11 8.98 -2.24
C PHE A 98 8.70 8.45 -3.62
N LYS A 99 8.75 9.33 -4.63
CA LYS A 99 8.51 8.95 -6.03
C LYS A 99 9.72 9.28 -6.88
N CYS A 100 10.23 8.28 -7.60
CA CYS A 100 11.26 8.50 -8.61
C CYS A 100 10.65 9.15 -9.85
N THR A 101 11.20 10.29 -10.27
CA THR A 101 10.70 11.02 -11.44
C THR A 101 11.08 10.35 -12.76
N ARG A 102 12.03 9.39 -12.74
CA ARG A 102 12.47 8.69 -13.95
C ARG A 102 11.75 7.36 -14.17
N CYS A 103 11.74 6.48 -13.18
CA CYS A 103 11.12 5.14 -13.30
C CYS A 103 9.74 5.04 -12.65
N ALA A 104 9.26 6.08 -12.00
CA ALA A 104 7.98 6.15 -11.28
C ALA A 104 7.87 5.21 -10.07
N GLN A 105 8.96 4.56 -9.66
CA GLN A 105 8.99 3.77 -8.43
C GLN A 105 8.53 4.62 -7.25
N MET A 106 7.65 4.05 -6.41
CA MET A 106 7.14 4.73 -5.23
C MET A 106 7.35 3.86 -4.00
N ILE A 107 7.98 4.42 -2.99
CA ILE A 107 8.23 3.74 -1.71
C ILE A 107 7.65 4.55 -0.54
N CYS A 108 7.35 3.87 0.56
CA CYS A 108 6.96 4.52 1.80
C CYS A 108 8.20 4.99 2.56
N LEU A 109 8.12 6.19 3.12
CA LEU A 109 9.14 6.75 4.00
C LEU A 109 8.61 6.71 5.44
N ASP A 110 8.64 5.52 6.04
CA ASP A 110 8.03 5.28 7.36
C ASP A 110 8.74 6.01 8.51
N ASP A 111 10.03 6.28 8.33
CA ASP A 111 10.88 6.89 9.38
C ASP A 111 10.89 8.42 9.36
N LEU A 112 10.14 9.06 8.46
CA LEU A 112 10.08 10.52 8.44
C LEU A 112 9.15 11.02 9.54
N PRO A 113 9.65 11.82 10.48
CA PRO A 113 8.80 12.45 11.49
C PRO A 113 7.95 13.52 10.80
N ILE A 114 6.67 13.24 10.63
CA ILE A 114 5.71 14.24 10.15
C ILE A 114 5.13 14.94 11.38
N GLU A 115 5.31 16.26 11.44
CA GLU A 115 4.70 17.05 12.51
C GLU A 115 3.18 16.93 12.45
N ARG A 116 2.57 16.61 13.58
CA ARG A 116 1.12 16.42 13.68
C ARG A 116 0.33 17.71 13.65
N SER A 117 0.99 18.84 13.75
CA SER A 117 0.34 20.15 13.73
C SER A 117 1.03 21.05 12.71
N TRP A 118 0.24 21.55 11.79
CA TRP A 118 0.68 22.54 10.81
C TRP A 118 0.02 23.89 11.11
N PRO A 119 0.72 25.00 10.95
CA PRO A 119 0.14 26.32 11.16
C PRO A 119 -0.94 26.57 10.09
N LEU A 120 -2.17 26.59 10.53
CA LEU A 120 -3.33 26.89 9.70
C LEU A 120 -3.92 28.25 10.10
N PRO A 121 -4.61 28.94 9.18
CA PRO A 121 -5.33 30.16 9.52
C PRO A 121 -6.38 29.92 10.61
N ILE A 122 -6.76 30.99 11.31
CA ILE A 122 -7.77 30.94 12.36
C ILE A 122 -9.09 30.39 11.80
N GLY A 123 -9.66 29.40 12.49
CA GLY A 123 -10.91 28.77 12.08
C GLY A 123 -10.73 27.55 11.16
N TYR A 124 -9.53 27.27 10.72
CA TYR A 124 -9.22 26.07 9.93
C TYR A 124 -8.91 24.91 10.86
N GLN A 125 -9.34 23.71 10.49
CA GLN A 125 -9.11 22.50 11.27
C GLN A 125 -8.26 21.53 10.47
N PHE A 126 -7.14 21.07 11.05
CA PHE A 126 -6.30 20.04 10.45
C PHE A 126 -7.02 18.68 10.48
N GLN A 127 -7.01 17.97 9.36
CA GLN A 127 -7.51 16.60 9.27
C GLN A 127 -6.39 15.62 8.96
N GLU A 128 -5.69 15.80 7.86
CA GLU A 128 -4.62 14.90 7.44
C GLU A 128 -3.60 15.62 6.59
N ILE A 129 -2.43 15.02 6.44
CA ILE A 129 -1.38 15.49 5.55
C ILE A 129 -0.93 14.35 4.64
N GLU A 130 -0.80 14.65 3.37
CA GLU A 130 -0.16 13.78 2.40
C GLU A 130 1.13 14.45 1.93
N LEU A 131 2.26 13.75 2.00
CA LEU A 131 3.55 14.27 1.61
C LEU A 131 4.22 13.33 0.61
N THR A 132 4.55 13.86 -0.56
CA THR A 132 5.31 13.13 -1.57
C THR A 132 6.63 13.86 -1.85
N VAL A 133 7.72 13.16 -1.61
CA VAL A 133 9.06 13.61 -1.97
C VAL A 133 9.39 13.09 -3.36
N LYS A 134 9.80 13.94 -4.27
CA LYS A 134 10.17 13.58 -5.65
C LYS A 134 11.67 13.69 -5.84
N GLY A 135 12.25 12.75 -6.56
CA GLY A 135 13.67 12.73 -6.86
C GLY A 135 14.04 11.54 -7.73
N LEU A 136 15.30 11.12 -7.66
CA LEU A 136 15.78 9.93 -8.36
C LEU A 136 16.04 8.81 -7.35
N CYS A 137 15.57 7.60 -7.65
CA CYS A 137 15.89 6.43 -6.83
C CYS A 137 17.34 6.02 -7.01
N ALA A 138 17.82 5.08 -6.17
CA ALA A 138 19.19 4.62 -6.21
C ALA A 138 19.62 4.05 -7.57
N ASP A 139 18.70 3.38 -8.28
CA ASP A 139 18.96 2.79 -9.58
C ASP A 139 18.98 3.82 -10.73
N CYS A 140 18.30 4.95 -10.55
CA CYS A 140 18.19 6.00 -11.56
C CYS A 140 19.15 7.17 -11.36
N ASN A 141 19.76 7.24 -10.19
CA ASN A 141 20.67 8.33 -9.84
C ASN A 141 22.04 8.18 -10.53
#